data_8109a7a1e7d6e42cc72ce2fdf6d57ef7
#
_entry.id   8109a7a1e7d6e42cc72ce2fdf6d57ef7
#
_cell.length_a   1.000
_cell.length_b   1.000
_cell.length_c   1.000
_cell.angle_alpha   90.00
_cell.angle_beta   90.00
_cell.angle_gamma   90.00
#
_symmetry.space_group_name_H-M   'P 1'
#
loop_
_entity.id
_entity.type
_entity.pdbx_description
1 polymer ?
#
loop_
_entity_poly.entity_id
_entity_poly.type
_entity_poly.pdbx_seq_one_letter_code
_entity_poly.pdbx_strand_id
1 'polypeptide(L)'
;VLFRSRQAEPEVLTLVQGLDTVIYHCYSGTVETMKEIVDAGYYISLATLVCFSECHRKLAAEVPLENLLLETDSPYLSPRRGRNEPAYVADSIPVVAEIKKTDPSEVAKAVTKNTRRVFKI
;
A
#
# COMPACT_ATOMS: atom_id res chain seq x y z
N VAL A 1 -1.48 3.93 -13.93
CA VAL A 1 -2.59 4.76 -13.40
C VAL A 1 -2.62 4.68 -11.89
N LEU A 2 -2.69 5.82 -11.24
CA LEU A 2 -2.92 5.94 -9.80
C LEU A 2 -4.27 6.60 -9.57
N PHE A 3 -5.10 6.01 -8.72
CA PHE A 3 -6.41 6.56 -8.42
C PHE A 3 -6.77 6.34 -6.95
N ARG A 4 -7.74 7.12 -6.49
CA ARG A 4 -8.36 6.99 -5.18
C ARG A 4 -9.75 6.39 -5.33
N SER A 5 -10.05 5.35 -4.57
CA SER A 5 -11.39 4.79 -4.45
C SER A 5 -11.83 4.74 -2.99
N ARG A 6 -13.13 4.86 -2.76
CA ARG A 6 -13.75 4.59 -1.47
C ARG A 6 -15.02 3.79 -1.73
N GLN A 7 -15.06 2.56 -1.22
CA GLN A 7 -16.20 1.64 -1.38
C GLN A 7 -16.60 1.37 -2.85
N ALA A 8 -15.63 1.52 -3.78
CA ALA A 8 -15.82 1.33 -5.22
C ALA A 8 -14.68 0.51 -5.84
N GLU A 9 -13.89 -0.17 -5.01
CA GLU A 9 -12.71 -0.89 -5.46
C GLU A 9 -13.03 -2.01 -6.47
N PRO A 10 -14.10 -2.81 -6.30
CA PRO A 10 -14.47 -3.85 -7.28
C PRO A 10 -14.88 -3.27 -8.63
N GLU A 11 -15.66 -2.18 -8.64
CA GLU A 11 -16.09 -1.50 -9.86
C GLU A 11 -14.89 -0.91 -10.62
N VAL A 12 -13.96 -0.30 -9.88
CA VAL A 12 -12.73 0.23 -10.47
C VAL A 12 -11.89 -0.89 -11.07
N LEU A 13 -11.78 -2.05 -10.41
CA LEU A 13 -11.05 -3.19 -10.94
C LEU A 13 -11.57 -3.61 -12.31
N THR A 14 -12.89 -3.59 -12.50
CA THR A 14 -13.50 -3.87 -13.81
C THR A 14 -13.14 -2.82 -14.86
N LEU A 15 -13.13 -1.53 -14.47
CA LEU A 15 -12.85 -0.43 -15.40
C LEU A 15 -11.39 -0.33 -15.84
N VAL A 16 -10.45 -0.78 -14.99
CA VAL A 16 -9.01 -0.68 -15.28
C VAL A 16 -8.41 -1.93 -15.90
N GLN A 17 -9.24 -2.94 -16.22
CA GLN A 17 -8.78 -4.16 -16.89
C GLN A 17 -8.06 -3.83 -18.19
N GLY A 18 -6.91 -4.47 -18.39
CA GLY A 18 -6.07 -4.28 -19.59
C GLY A 18 -5.09 -3.11 -19.50
N LEU A 19 -5.05 -2.37 -18.39
CA LEU A 19 -3.99 -1.41 -18.14
C LEU A 19 -2.74 -2.13 -17.59
N ASP A 20 -1.56 -1.71 -18.06
CA ASP A 20 -0.28 -2.34 -17.69
C ASP A 20 0.07 -2.15 -16.21
N THR A 21 -0.25 -0.98 -15.67
CA THR A 21 0.13 -0.63 -14.29
C THR A 21 -0.96 0.18 -13.63
N VAL A 22 -1.49 -0.34 -12.53
CA VAL A 22 -2.52 0.31 -11.72
C VAL A 22 -2.09 0.31 -10.27
N ILE A 23 -2.27 1.45 -9.61
CA ILE A 23 -1.99 1.64 -8.18
C ILE A 23 -3.28 2.02 -7.47
N TYR A 24 -3.68 1.23 -6.49
CA TYR A 24 -4.75 1.56 -5.56
C TYR A 24 -4.16 2.39 -4.41
N HIS A 25 -4.32 3.71 -4.51
CA HIS A 25 -3.81 4.68 -3.54
C HIS A 25 -4.59 4.63 -2.23
N CYS A 26 -3.88 4.67 -1.11
CA CYS A 26 -4.44 4.68 0.25
C CYS A 26 -5.52 3.60 0.42
N TYR A 27 -5.18 2.37 0.02
CA TYR A 27 -6.15 1.28 -0.04
C TYR A 27 -6.75 0.99 1.33
N SER A 28 -8.07 0.99 1.38
CA SER A 28 -8.87 0.76 2.59
C SER A 28 -10.07 -0.17 2.34
N GLY A 29 -10.03 -0.95 1.26
CA GLY A 29 -11.03 -1.94 0.91
C GLY A 29 -10.87 -3.25 1.69
N THR A 30 -11.56 -4.29 1.23
CA THR A 30 -11.49 -5.63 1.85
C THR A 30 -10.26 -6.41 1.43
N VAL A 31 -9.91 -7.44 2.21
CA VAL A 31 -8.82 -8.38 1.85
C VAL A 31 -9.18 -9.16 0.59
N GLU A 32 -10.44 -9.53 0.42
CA GLU A 32 -10.94 -10.27 -0.74
C GLU A 32 -10.71 -9.47 -2.03
N THR A 33 -11.16 -8.23 -2.08
CA THR A 33 -10.93 -7.34 -3.23
C THR A 33 -9.45 -7.06 -3.45
N MET A 34 -8.68 -6.91 -2.38
CA MET A 34 -7.22 -6.75 -2.49
C MET A 34 -6.56 -7.94 -3.20
N LYS A 35 -6.98 -9.16 -2.89
CA LYS A 35 -6.48 -10.36 -3.57
C LYS A 35 -6.80 -10.37 -5.06
N GLU A 36 -7.99 -9.97 -5.44
CA GLU A 36 -8.37 -9.82 -6.86
C GLU A 36 -7.52 -8.77 -7.58
N ILE A 37 -7.23 -7.65 -6.93
CA ILE A 37 -6.35 -6.59 -7.44
C ILE A 37 -4.93 -7.12 -7.66
N VAL A 38 -4.40 -7.85 -6.68
CA VAL A 38 -3.06 -8.46 -6.75
C VAL A 38 -3.00 -9.53 -7.85
N ASP A 39 -4.03 -10.37 -7.97
CA ASP A 39 -4.12 -11.39 -9.01
C ASP A 39 -4.17 -10.78 -10.43
N ALA A 40 -4.71 -9.57 -10.57
CA ALA A 40 -4.67 -8.79 -11.80
C ALA A 40 -3.27 -8.19 -12.09
N GLY A 41 -2.29 -8.35 -11.20
CA GLY A 41 -0.93 -7.83 -11.36
C GLY A 41 -0.77 -6.36 -10.94
N TYR A 42 -1.73 -5.81 -10.20
CA TYR A 42 -1.74 -4.42 -9.77
C TYR A 42 -1.14 -4.21 -8.38
N TYR A 43 -0.99 -2.95 -7.99
CA TYR A 43 -0.30 -2.56 -6.77
C TYR A 43 -1.25 -1.97 -5.74
N ILE A 44 -0.99 -2.32 -4.49
CA ILE A 44 -1.67 -1.79 -3.30
C ILE A 44 -0.73 -0.81 -2.60
N SER A 45 -1.16 0.43 -2.44
CA SER A 45 -0.43 1.43 -1.66
C SER A 45 -1.08 1.60 -0.29
N LEU A 46 -0.32 1.28 0.76
CA LEU A 46 -0.76 1.43 2.14
C LEU A 46 -0.18 2.70 2.76
N ALA A 47 -1.07 3.53 3.30
CA ALA A 47 -0.68 4.73 4.02
C ALA A 47 -0.16 4.41 5.43
N THR A 48 0.39 5.41 6.11
CA THR A 48 0.85 5.34 7.50
C THR A 48 -0.23 4.89 8.50
N LEU A 49 -1.49 4.74 8.05
CA LEU A 49 -2.57 4.05 8.78
C LEU A 49 -2.15 2.66 9.30
N VAL A 50 -1.25 1.97 8.61
CA VAL A 50 -0.75 0.66 9.04
C VAL A 50 -0.09 0.72 10.42
N CYS A 51 0.41 1.87 10.83
CA CYS A 51 1.04 2.06 12.13
C CYS A 51 0.05 1.99 13.32
N PHE A 52 -1.23 2.33 13.08
CA PHE A 52 -2.22 2.47 14.16
C PHE A 52 -3.62 1.92 13.87
N SER A 53 -3.89 1.45 12.66
CA SER A 53 -5.19 0.87 12.27
C SER A 53 -5.11 -0.64 12.13
N GLU A 54 -5.90 -1.35 12.90
CA GLU A 54 -5.93 -2.82 12.88
C GLU A 54 -6.41 -3.38 11.53
N CYS A 55 -7.36 -2.71 10.89
CA CYS A 55 -7.82 -3.08 9.55
C CYS A 55 -6.67 -3.01 8.53
N HIS A 56 -5.87 -1.93 8.56
CA HIS A 56 -4.74 -1.77 7.65
C HIS A 56 -3.59 -2.72 7.96
N ARG A 57 -3.42 -3.10 9.23
CA ARG A 57 -2.47 -4.16 9.62
C ARG A 57 -2.87 -5.52 9.04
N LYS A 58 -4.16 -5.85 8.98
CA LYS A 58 -4.66 -7.06 8.29
C LYS A 58 -4.37 -7.01 6.80
N LEU A 59 -4.59 -5.88 6.14
CA LEU A 59 -4.23 -5.70 4.73
C LEU A 59 -2.73 -5.89 4.52
N ALA A 60 -1.90 -5.31 5.38
CA ALA A 60 -0.45 -5.47 5.32
C ALA A 60 0.00 -6.93 5.50
N ALA A 61 -0.69 -7.72 6.32
CA ALA A 61 -0.39 -9.15 6.49
C ALA A 61 -0.60 -9.94 5.20
N GLU A 62 -1.66 -9.63 4.46
CA GLU A 62 -2.12 -10.41 3.30
C GLU A 62 -1.53 -9.95 1.96
N VAL A 63 -1.20 -8.66 1.80
CA VAL A 63 -0.64 -8.16 0.54
C VAL A 63 0.77 -8.73 0.30
N PRO A 64 1.07 -9.31 -0.88
CA PRO A 64 2.43 -9.73 -1.21
C PRO A 64 3.39 -8.54 -1.27
N LEU A 65 4.64 -8.74 -0.82
CA LEU A 65 5.66 -7.68 -0.85
C LEU A 65 5.91 -7.14 -2.26
N GLU A 66 5.82 -7.98 -3.28
CA GLU A 66 6.00 -7.60 -4.69
C GLU A 66 4.91 -6.69 -5.25
N ASN A 67 3.76 -6.61 -4.59
CA ASN A 67 2.63 -5.75 -4.97
C ASN A 67 2.43 -4.56 -4.02
N LEU A 68 3.29 -4.46 -2.98
CA LEU A 68 3.15 -3.43 -1.94
C LEU A 68 3.89 -2.15 -2.31
N LEU A 69 3.20 -1.03 -2.14
CA LEU A 69 3.75 0.32 -2.05
C LEU A 69 3.41 0.92 -0.69
N LEU A 70 4.22 1.86 -0.23
CA LEU A 70 3.97 2.60 1.00
C LEU A 70 3.89 4.10 0.69
N GLU A 71 3.00 4.77 1.41
CA GLU A 71 2.75 6.20 1.28
C GLU A 71 2.43 6.84 2.63
N THR A 72 2.25 8.15 2.67
CA THR A 72 1.90 8.87 3.90
C THR A 72 0.47 9.42 3.89
N ASP A 73 -0.03 9.83 2.73
CA ASP A 73 -1.22 10.67 2.58
C ASP A 73 -1.09 12.01 3.34
N SER A 74 0.16 12.54 3.41
CA SER A 74 0.44 13.82 4.08
C SER A 74 -0.45 14.95 3.55
N PRO A 75 -0.91 15.87 4.40
CA PRO A 75 -0.57 16.07 5.81
C PRO A 75 -1.42 15.27 6.80
N TYR A 76 -2.24 14.36 6.32
CA TYR A 76 -3.15 13.52 7.11
C TYR A 76 -2.49 12.22 7.56
N LEU A 77 -3.17 11.47 8.41
CA LEU A 77 -2.82 10.09 8.81
C LEU A 77 -1.45 9.96 9.48
N SER A 78 -1.03 10.98 10.26
CA SER A 78 0.28 10.96 10.91
C SER A 78 0.42 9.77 11.87
N PRO A 79 1.52 9.00 11.78
CA PRO A 79 1.85 7.97 12.76
C PRO A 79 2.42 8.57 14.05
N ARG A 80 2.66 9.86 14.06
CA ARG A 80 3.20 10.65 15.19
C ARG A 80 2.20 11.74 15.56
N ARG A 81 2.42 12.38 16.72
CA ARG A 81 1.61 13.55 17.09
C ARG A 81 1.80 14.67 16.06
N GLY A 82 0.69 15.31 15.67
CA GLY A 82 0.69 16.47 14.80
C GLY A 82 0.51 16.13 13.32
N ARG A 83 1.05 16.99 12.48
CA ARG A 83 0.92 16.91 11.02
C ARG A 83 1.80 15.78 10.44
N ASN A 84 1.29 15.03 9.47
CA ASN A 84 2.07 14.03 8.76
C ASN A 84 3.01 14.68 7.74
N GLU A 85 4.14 14.04 7.51
CA GLU A 85 5.17 14.46 6.57
C GLU A 85 5.61 13.27 5.68
N PRO A 86 6.07 13.53 4.44
CA PRO A 86 6.52 12.45 3.55
C PRO A 86 7.61 11.56 4.16
N ALA A 87 8.49 12.11 4.98
CA ALA A 87 9.55 11.37 5.66
C ALA A 87 9.01 10.26 6.59
N TYR A 88 7.78 10.42 7.11
CA TYR A 88 7.19 9.47 8.04
C TYR A 88 6.73 8.15 7.38
N VAL A 89 6.82 8.05 6.05
CA VAL A 89 6.64 6.76 5.35
C VAL A 89 7.58 5.69 5.92
N ALA A 90 8.75 6.10 6.38
CA ALA A 90 9.72 5.19 6.99
C ALA A 90 9.21 4.49 8.26
N ASP A 91 8.27 5.11 8.99
CA ASP A 91 7.68 4.52 10.20
C ASP A 91 6.84 3.27 9.88
N SER A 92 6.33 3.15 8.65
CA SER A 92 5.57 1.98 8.21
C SER A 92 6.45 0.74 7.98
N ILE A 93 7.73 0.92 7.67
CA ILE A 93 8.63 -0.19 7.32
C ILE A 93 8.79 -1.20 8.46
N PRO A 94 9.18 -0.80 9.69
CA PRO A 94 9.31 -1.76 10.78
C PRO A 94 7.98 -2.40 11.18
N VAL A 95 6.87 -1.69 11.05
CA VAL A 95 5.52 -2.20 11.33
C VAL A 95 5.15 -3.31 10.34
N VAL A 96 5.35 -3.07 9.06
CA VAL A 96 5.08 -4.08 8.01
C VAL A 96 6.02 -5.28 8.16
N ALA A 97 7.28 -5.05 8.52
CA ALA A 97 8.26 -6.11 8.76
C ALA A 97 7.84 -7.02 9.92
N GLU A 98 7.40 -6.43 11.02
CA GLU A 98 6.87 -7.18 12.17
C GLU A 98 5.65 -8.02 11.78
N ILE A 99 4.68 -7.42 11.08
CA ILE A 99 3.47 -8.10 10.61
C ILE A 99 3.80 -9.28 9.71
N LYS A 100 4.72 -9.10 8.78
CA LYS A 100 5.14 -10.13 7.81
C LYS A 100 6.21 -11.08 8.34
N LYS A 101 6.67 -10.89 9.56
CA LYS A 101 7.73 -11.71 10.19
C LYS A 101 9.00 -11.77 9.33
N THR A 102 9.41 -10.62 8.83
CA THR A 102 10.59 -10.45 7.98
C THR A 102 11.46 -9.30 8.48
N ASP A 103 12.64 -9.12 7.87
CA ASP A 103 13.55 -8.04 8.22
C ASP A 103 13.07 -6.69 7.63
N PRO A 104 13.15 -5.57 8.36
CA PRO A 104 12.82 -4.25 7.84
C PRO A 104 13.58 -3.90 6.55
N SER A 105 14.82 -4.37 6.40
CA SER A 105 15.59 -4.14 5.17
C SER A 105 14.98 -4.83 3.95
N GLU A 106 14.36 -5.98 4.13
CA GLU A 106 13.68 -6.69 3.03
C GLU A 106 12.40 -5.94 2.61
N VAL A 107 11.64 -5.42 3.57
CA VAL A 107 10.49 -4.55 3.25
C VAL A 107 10.95 -3.31 2.50
N ALA A 108 11.98 -2.61 3.00
CA ALA A 108 12.51 -1.40 2.37
C ALA A 108 12.99 -1.65 0.94
N LYS A 109 13.72 -2.75 0.71
CA LYS A 109 14.17 -3.16 -0.63
C LYS A 109 13.00 -3.43 -1.57
N ALA A 110 11.99 -4.20 -1.10
CA ALA A 110 10.84 -4.57 -1.90
C ALA A 110 10.04 -3.34 -2.33
N VAL A 111 9.65 -2.47 -1.39
CA VAL A 111 8.87 -1.27 -1.71
C VAL A 111 9.65 -0.28 -2.58
N THR A 112 10.96 -0.14 -2.37
CA THR A 112 11.82 0.68 -3.21
C THR A 112 11.87 0.14 -4.65
N LYS A 113 12.07 -1.17 -4.80
CA LYS A 113 12.07 -1.85 -6.11
C LYS A 113 10.73 -1.65 -6.84
N ASN A 114 9.63 -1.86 -6.13
CA ASN A 114 8.28 -1.69 -6.67
C ASN A 114 8.06 -0.23 -7.11
N THR A 115 8.41 0.73 -6.26
CA THR A 115 8.29 2.17 -6.58
C THR A 115 9.06 2.52 -7.84
N ARG A 116 10.33 2.10 -7.94
CA ARG A 116 11.14 2.34 -9.14
C ARG A 116 10.53 1.72 -10.39
N ARG A 117 10.03 0.50 -10.28
CA ARG A 117 9.37 -0.21 -11.38
C ARG A 117 8.12 0.50 -11.86
N VAL A 118 7.25 0.88 -10.93
CA VAL A 118 5.94 1.48 -11.22
C VAL A 118 6.08 2.88 -11.82
N PHE A 119 7.00 3.69 -11.27
CA PHE A 119 7.23 5.07 -11.71
C PHE A 119 8.35 5.20 -12.76
N LYS A 120 8.98 4.08 -13.14
CA LYS A 120 10.07 4.04 -14.16
C LYS A 120 11.25 4.97 -13.83
N ILE A 121 11.65 4.96 -12.59
CA ILE A 121 12.74 5.79 -12.07
C ILE A 121 13.91 4.98 -11.54
#